data_65bb0adf757f0d34c61cd1a46c3ca133
#
_entry.id   65bb0adf757f0d34c61cd1a46c3ca133
#
_cell.length_a   1.000
_cell.length_b   1.000
_cell.length_c   1.000
_cell.angle_alpha   90.00
_cell.angle_beta   90.00
_cell.angle_gamma   90.00
#
_symmetry.space_group_name_H-M   'P 1'
#
loop_
_entity.id
_entity.type
_entity.pdbx_description
1 polymer ?
#
loop_
_entity_poly.entity_id
_entity_poly.type
_entity_poly.pdbx_seq_one_letter_code
_entity_poly.pdbx_strand_id
1 'polypeptide(L)'
;MKQPSNLPQNPPPDLQNQGRALTFMPTGLWMLFSIVLMFTVSYLISGLSSRAVTLAEKSMINTLYELGAIGIPILLMFFLYNRDRKSLFRAEVPSAKEIWITLLLSLFLFVANSTLTIVNATITSLWAPMPAQSTPAAVTLWDKLAYLLSVMVAAPILEELLFRGAFQRGLESRGKWFSIIVAGAFFGTMHMTYDSVIPKILMGIVMCYVVYCTGSIFLSIIIHMINNGISAILSFIIDYSSTAQQFTRADAAASLPRVPMYLLMTAVLTLVIVGLLRRLKAAVSSTEGISNRACSLRQPEPGEVYRGFAALFALVLAFVIHVGYMALQFISNAAAAL
;
A
#
# COMPACT_ATOMS: atom_id res chain seq x y z
N MET A 1 36.57 -24.20 -39.31
CA MET A 1 35.82 -23.32 -38.44
C MET A 1 36.06 -23.78 -37.00
N LYS A 2 36.87 -23.03 -36.24
CA LYS A 2 37.16 -23.32 -34.80
C LYS A 2 36.08 -22.65 -33.97
N GLN A 3 35.39 -23.42 -33.12
CA GLN A 3 34.50 -22.87 -32.09
C GLN A 3 35.33 -22.11 -31.05
N PRO A 4 34.90 -20.95 -30.55
CA PRO A 4 35.54 -20.29 -29.43
C PRO A 4 35.12 -20.99 -28.12
N SER A 5 35.97 -21.87 -27.64
CA SER A 5 35.88 -22.49 -26.33
C SER A 5 36.54 -21.59 -25.27
N ASN A 6 35.87 -20.59 -24.74
CA ASN A 6 36.32 -19.91 -23.51
C ASN A 6 35.17 -19.08 -22.91
N LEU A 7 34.06 -19.73 -22.57
CA LEU A 7 33.19 -19.22 -21.56
C LEU A 7 33.70 -19.77 -20.20
N PRO A 8 33.94 -18.95 -19.17
CA PRO A 8 34.29 -19.44 -17.86
C PRO A 8 33.16 -20.35 -17.35
N GLN A 9 33.50 -21.64 -17.11
CA GLN A 9 32.55 -22.67 -16.68
C GLN A 9 32.03 -22.45 -15.24
N ASN A 10 32.65 -21.57 -14.48
CA ASN A 10 32.21 -21.20 -13.14
C ASN A 10 31.98 -19.68 -13.07
N PRO A 11 30.85 -19.22 -12.53
CA PRO A 11 30.69 -17.81 -12.25
C PRO A 11 31.76 -17.34 -11.26
N PRO A 12 32.19 -16.07 -11.33
CA PRO A 12 33.16 -15.50 -10.40
C PRO A 12 32.78 -15.81 -8.93
N PRO A 13 33.77 -15.99 -8.03
CA PRO A 13 33.51 -16.37 -6.63
C PRO A 13 32.60 -15.42 -5.85
N ASP A 14 32.55 -14.16 -6.24
CA ASP A 14 31.66 -13.12 -5.75
C ASP A 14 30.18 -13.35 -6.15
N LEU A 15 29.91 -14.08 -7.22
CA LEU A 15 28.56 -14.49 -7.62
C LEU A 15 28.09 -15.79 -6.93
N GLN A 16 29.01 -16.65 -6.46
CA GLN A 16 28.64 -17.90 -5.77
C GLN A 16 28.12 -17.70 -4.36
N ASN A 17 28.51 -16.61 -3.69
CA ASN A 17 28.10 -16.30 -2.30
C ASN A 17 26.92 -15.32 -2.21
N GLN A 18 26.24 -15.03 -3.33
CA GLN A 18 25.13 -14.12 -3.34
C GLN A 18 23.86 -14.85 -2.84
N GLY A 19 23.36 -14.47 -1.64
CA GLY A 19 22.13 -14.99 -1.06
C GLY A 19 20.91 -14.91 -1.99
N ARG A 20 19.81 -15.54 -1.61
CA ARG A 20 18.59 -15.61 -2.42
C ARG A 20 17.99 -14.22 -2.67
N ALA A 21 17.75 -13.87 -3.94
CA ALA A 21 17.02 -12.68 -4.32
C ALA A 21 15.53 -12.95 -4.38
N LEU A 22 14.72 -11.97 -3.98
CA LEU A 22 13.28 -12.04 -4.17
C LEU A 22 12.94 -11.82 -5.64
N THR A 23 12.30 -12.80 -6.26
CA THR A 23 11.89 -12.78 -7.67
C THR A 23 10.36 -12.87 -7.78
N PHE A 24 9.84 -12.80 -9.00
CA PHE A 24 8.40 -12.80 -9.26
C PHE A 24 7.65 -14.02 -8.66
N MET A 25 8.20 -15.22 -8.81
CA MET A 25 7.54 -16.43 -8.33
C MET A 25 7.35 -16.44 -6.80
N PRO A 26 8.40 -16.30 -5.96
CA PRO A 26 8.19 -16.24 -4.53
C PRO A 26 7.34 -15.04 -4.11
N THR A 27 7.39 -13.91 -4.83
CA THR A 27 6.55 -12.75 -4.51
C THR A 27 5.07 -13.07 -4.60
N GLY A 28 4.59 -13.71 -5.67
CA GLY A 28 3.19 -14.12 -5.79
C GLY A 28 2.74 -15.05 -4.65
N LEU A 29 3.58 -16.01 -4.26
CA LEU A 29 3.31 -16.89 -3.13
C LEU A 29 3.30 -16.13 -1.79
N TRP A 30 4.21 -15.18 -1.60
CA TRP A 30 4.22 -14.33 -0.40
C TRP A 30 2.99 -13.43 -0.31
N MET A 31 2.52 -12.89 -1.44
CA MET A 31 1.27 -12.12 -1.48
C MET A 31 0.09 -12.98 -1.04
N LEU A 32 -0.02 -14.21 -1.57
CA LEU A 32 -1.08 -15.15 -1.16
C LEU A 32 -0.94 -15.55 0.32
N PHE A 33 0.26 -15.85 0.79
CA PHE A 33 0.52 -16.16 2.20
C PHE A 33 0.11 -15.01 3.13
N SER A 34 0.44 -13.77 2.76
CA SER A 34 0.07 -12.59 3.55
C SER A 34 -1.45 -12.45 3.67
N ILE A 35 -2.22 -12.72 2.60
CA ILE A 35 -3.69 -12.70 2.66
C ILE A 35 -4.22 -13.76 3.63
N VAL A 36 -3.74 -15.00 3.50
CA VAL A 36 -4.16 -16.09 4.39
C VAL A 36 -3.86 -15.72 5.84
N LEU A 37 -2.68 -15.13 6.08
CA LEU A 37 -2.28 -14.71 7.42
C LEU A 37 -3.13 -13.54 7.93
N MET A 38 -3.48 -12.56 7.08
CA MET A 38 -4.39 -11.46 7.41
C MET A 38 -5.75 -11.98 7.90
N PHE A 39 -6.38 -12.91 7.18
CA PHE A 39 -7.64 -13.50 7.61
C PHE A 39 -7.47 -14.32 8.89
N THR A 40 -6.40 -15.09 9.00
CA THR A 40 -6.12 -15.92 10.19
C THR A 40 -5.92 -15.05 11.42
N VAL A 41 -5.07 -14.03 11.36
CA VAL A 41 -4.84 -13.11 12.49
C VAL A 41 -6.11 -12.34 12.82
N SER A 42 -6.85 -11.84 11.82
CA SER A 42 -8.14 -11.17 12.02
C SER A 42 -9.12 -12.05 12.79
N TYR A 43 -9.25 -13.33 12.41
CA TYR A 43 -10.10 -14.30 13.09
C TYR A 43 -9.63 -14.51 14.55
N LEU A 44 -8.34 -14.72 14.76
CA LEU A 44 -7.79 -14.98 16.11
C LEU A 44 -7.99 -13.81 17.08
N ILE A 45 -7.89 -12.56 16.58
CA ILE A 45 -8.04 -11.37 17.44
C ILE A 45 -9.48 -10.82 17.47
N SER A 46 -10.40 -11.38 16.70
CA SER A 46 -11.79 -10.90 16.62
C SER A 46 -12.47 -10.82 17.98
N GLY A 47 -12.25 -11.83 18.83
CA GLY A 47 -12.77 -11.88 20.20
C GLY A 47 -12.20 -10.79 21.13
N LEU A 48 -10.96 -10.36 20.89
CA LEU A 48 -10.35 -9.22 21.61
C LEU A 48 -10.94 -7.91 21.09
N SER A 49 -11.06 -7.76 19.80
CA SER A 49 -11.58 -6.55 19.15
C SER A 49 -13.04 -6.28 19.53
N SER A 50 -13.86 -7.33 19.69
CA SER A 50 -15.26 -7.19 20.10
C SER A 50 -15.42 -6.78 21.59
N ARG A 51 -14.41 -7.01 22.42
CA ARG A 51 -14.39 -6.64 23.85
C ARG A 51 -13.76 -5.27 24.10
N ALA A 52 -13.05 -4.71 23.13
CA ALA A 52 -12.39 -3.42 23.28
C ALA A 52 -13.43 -2.29 23.42
N VAL A 53 -13.35 -1.52 24.48
CA VAL A 53 -14.29 -0.45 24.83
C VAL A 53 -13.70 0.92 24.48
N THR A 54 -12.40 1.09 24.64
CA THR A 54 -11.70 2.36 24.38
C THR A 54 -11.05 2.38 23.00
N LEU A 55 -10.80 3.58 22.49
CA LEU A 55 -10.05 3.74 21.24
C LEU A 55 -8.60 3.27 21.39
N ALA A 56 -8.00 3.46 22.57
CA ALA A 56 -6.66 2.97 22.86
C ALA A 56 -6.58 1.44 22.75
N GLU A 57 -7.51 0.71 23.37
CA GLU A 57 -7.56 -0.76 23.26
C GLU A 57 -7.71 -1.23 21.82
N LYS A 58 -8.64 -0.64 21.05
CA LYS A 58 -8.79 -0.95 19.61
C LYS A 58 -7.54 -0.66 18.83
N SER A 59 -6.85 0.45 19.11
CA SER A 59 -5.61 0.82 18.44
C SER A 59 -4.47 -0.15 18.76
N MET A 60 -4.36 -0.60 20.00
CA MET A 60 -3.37 -1.63 20.38
C MET A 60 -3.66 -2.97 19.69
N ILE A 61 -4.92 -3.38 19.63
CA ILE A 61 -5.33 -4.60 18.92
C ILE A 61 -5.04 -4.48 17.41
N ASN A 62 -5.30 -3.32 16.82
CA ASN A 62 -4.93 -3.07 15.42
C ASN A 62 -3.41 -3.15 15.21
N THR A 63 -2.61 -2.60 16.12
CA THR A 63 -1.15 -2.72 16.06
C THR A 63 -0.70 -4.19 16.16
N LEU A 64 -1.32 -4.99 17.02
CA LEU A 64 -1.06 -6.44 17.10
C LEU A 64 -1.45 -7.16 15.79
N TYR A 65 -2.57 -6.75 15.19
CA TYR A 65 -2.97 -7.25 13.87
C TYR A 65 -1.90 -6.95 12.81
N GLU A 66 -1.43 -5.69 12.72
CA GLU A 66 -0.38 -5.29 11.78
C GLU A 66 0.91 -6.08 11.99
N LEU A 67 1.34 -6.23 13.24
CA LEU A 67 2.54 -7.00 13.57
C LEU A 67 2.39 -8.48 13.19
N GLY A 68 1.22 -9.07 13.42
CA GLY A 68 0.95 -10.47 13.07
C GLY A 68 0.76 -10.67 11.56
N ALA A 69 -0.10 -9.89 10.93
CA ALA A 69 -0.50 -10.07 9.55
C ALA A 69 0.55 -9.59 8.54
N ILE A 70 1.24 -8.50 8.85
CA ILE A 70 2.21 -7.84 7.96
C ILE A 70 3.64 -8.03 8.47
N GLY A 71 3.88 -7.88 9.77
CA GLY A 71 5.21 -7.98 10.37
C GLY A 71 5.82 -9.38 10.23
N ILE A 72 5.03 -10.46 10.40
CA ILE A 72 5.53 -11.84 10.24
C ILE A 72 6.05 -12.09 8.81
N PRO A 73 5.31 -11.81 7.72
CA PRO A 73 5.83 -11.93 6.37
C PRO A 73 7.13 -11.15 6.14
N ILE A 74 7.21 -9.91 6.62
CA ILE A 74 8.43 -9.08 6.50
C ILE A 74 9.61 -9.75 7.21
N LEU A 75 9.40 -10.21 8.43
CA LEU A 75 10.43 -10.86 9.23
C LEU A 75 10.94 -12.13 8.56
N LEU A 76 10.03 -12.97 8.06
CA LEU A 76 10.39 -14.19 7.33
C LEU A 76 11.16 -13.86 6.05
N MET A 77 10.70 -12.87 5.28
CA MET A 77 11.42 -12.43 4.06
C MET A 77 12.79 -11.86 4.39
N PHE A 78 12.92 -11.11 5.49
CA PHE A 78 14.20 -10.57 5.94
C PHE A 78 15.25 -11.67 6.23
N PHE A 79 14.84 -12.81 6.77
CA PHE A 79 15.74 -13.94 7.03
C PHE A 79 15.97 -14.84 5.80
N LEU A 80 14.96 -15.02 4.96
CA LEU A 80 15.03 -15.92 3.81
C LEU A 80 15.72 -15.30 2.60
N TYR A 81 15.65 -13.97 2.44
CA TYR A 81 16.24 -13.23 1.31
C TYR A 81 17.33 -12.28 1.81
N ASN A 82 18.46 -12.86 2.17
CA ASN A 82 19.55 -12.17 2.88
C ASN A 82 20.61 -11.52 1.96
N ARG A 83 20.44 -11.60 0.64
CA ARG A 83 21.47 -11.22 -0.33
C ARG A 83 21.86 -9.74 -0.23
N ASP A 84 20.87 -8.86 -0.12
CA ASP A 84 21.08 -7.43 0.07
C ASP A 84 19.82 -6.79 0.68
N ARG A 85 19.81 -6.72 2.00
CA ARG A 85 18.66 -6.19 2.75
C ARG A 85 18.38 -4.72 2.45
N LYS A 86 19.45 -3.93 2.21
CA LYS A 86 19.31 -2.50 1.87
C LYS A 86 18.64 -2.33 0.52
N SER A 87 19.02 -3.13 -0.46
CA SER A 87 18.39 -3.15 -1.79
C SER A 87 16.99 -3.72 -1.74
N LEU A 88 16.73 -4.78 -0.95
CA LEU A 88 15.41 -5.38 -0.81
C LEU A 88 14.39 -4.36 -0.28
N PHE A 89 14.74 -3.65 0.78
CA PHE A 89 13.84 -2.69 1.42
C PHE A 89 14.00 -1.27 0.88
N ARG A 90 14.85 -1.05 -0.13
CA ARG A 90 15.06 0.27 -0.75
C ARG A 90 15.35 1.38 0.26
N ALA A 91 16.25 1.09 1.18
CA ALA A 91 16.62 1.99 2.27
C ALA A 91 17.64 3.07 1.85
N GLU A 92 17.49 3.64 0.64
CA GLU A 92 18.30 4.78 0.22
C GLU A 92 17.86 6.03 0.96
N VAL A 93 18.84 6.76 1.52
CA VAL A 93 18.57 7.99 2.26
C VAL A 93 18.25 9.11 1.26
N PRO A 94 17.06 9.73 1.35
CA PRO A 94 16.69 10.79 0.42
C PRO A 94 17.43 12.10 0.74
N SER A 95 17.66 12.91 -0.29
CA SER A 95 18.17 14.27 -0.13
C SER A 95 17.10 15.20 0.47
N ALA A 96 17.52 16.32 1.07
CA ALA A 96 16.60 17.34 1.60
C ALA A 96 15.63 17.85 0.51
N LYS A 97 16.09 18.01 -0.73
CA LYS A 97 15.26 18.43 -1.86
C LYS A 97 14.16 17.40 -2.18
N GLU A 98 14.49 16.10 -2.17
CA GLU A 98 13.52 15.03 -2.37
C GLU A 98 12.49 15.00 -1.24
N ILE A 99 12.90 15.20 0.01
CA ILE A 99 12.01 15.30 1.17
C ILE A 99 11.04 16.47 0.99
N TRP A 100 11.52 17.68 0.67
CA TRP A 100 10.66 18.86 0.49
C TRP A 100 9.63 18.68 -0.62
N ILE A 101 10.05 18.13 -1.78
CA ILE A 101 9.10 17.83 -2.88
C ILE A 101 8.07 16.79 -2.43
N THR A 102 8.48 15.78 -1.66
CA THR A 102 7.61 14.75 -1.15
C THR A 102 6.61 15.26 -0.12
N LEU A 103 7.02 16.16 0.79
CA LEU A 103 6.12 16.83 1.73
C LEU A 103 5.01 17.58 1.00
N LEU A 104 5.39 18.36 -0.03
CA LEU A 104 4.43 19.09 -0.84
C LEU A 104 3.52 18.13 -1.63
N LEU A 105 4.10 17.09 -2.23
CA LEU A 105 3.35 16.03 -2.92
C LEU A 105 2.31 15.38 -1.99
N SER A 106 2.69 15.11 -0.74
CA SER A 106 1.80 14.47 0.25
C SER A 106 0.55 15.30 0.54
N LEU A 107 0.68 16.63 0.63
CA LEU A 107 -0.46 17.53 0.86
C LEU A 107 -1.44 17.50 -0.32
N PHE A 108 -0.95 17.63 -1.54
CA PHE A 108 -1.81 17.56 -2.73
C PHE A 108 -2.43 16.18 -2.92
N LEU A 109 -1.67 15.12 -2.63
CA LEU A 109 -2.14 13.75 -2.71
C LEU A 109 -3.22 13.48 -1.65
N PHE A 110 -3.08 14.01 -0.42
CA PHE A 110 -4.10 13.92 0.63
C PHE A 110 -5.42 14.53 0.16
N VAL A 111 -5.40 15.74 -0.39
CA VAL A 111 -6.63 16.40 -0.87
C VAL A 111 -7.25 15.62 -2.04
N ALA A 112 -6.44 15.18 -3.01
CA ALA A 112 -6.92 14.39 -4.14
C ALA A 112 -7.53 13.05 -3.68
N ASN A 113 -6.87 12.38 -2.73
CA ASN A 113 -7.35 11.12 -2.16
C ASN A 113 -8.67 11.32 -1.40
N SER A 114 -8.80 12.41 -0.64
CA SER A 114 -10.04 12.74 0.10
C SER A 114 -11.20 13.02 -0.85
N THR A 115 -11.00 13.79 -1.92
CA THR A 115 -12.06 14.05 -2.92
C THR A 115 -12.48 12.78 -3.63
N LEU A 116 -11.55 11.91 -3.99
CA LEU A 116 -11.88 10.60 -4.60
C LEU A 116 -12.58 9.66 -3.61
N THR A 117 -12.24 9.72 -2.33
CA THR A 117 -12.94 8.94 -1.28
C THR A 117 -14.40 9.38 -1.19
N ILE A 118 -14.67 10.70 -1.21
CA ILE A 118 -16.05 11.21 -1.21
C ILE A 118 -16.81 10.74 -2.47
N VAL A 119 -16.18 10.81 -3.65
CA VAL A 119 -16.81 10.34 -4.90
C VAL A 119 -17.09 8.85 -4.85
N ASN A 120 -16.08 8.03 -4.45
CA ASN A 120 -16.23 6.58 -4.37
C ASN A 120 -17.33 6.19 -3.36
N ALA A 121 -17.31 6.77 -2.15
CA ALA A 121 -18.31 6.52 -1.12
C ALA A 121 -19.72 6.97 -1.59
N THR A 122 -19.83 8.14 -2.22
CA THR A 122 -21.13 8.62 -2.76
C THR A 122 -21.69 7.63 -3.77
N ILE A 123 -20.90 7.18 -4.74
CA ILE A 123 -21.37 6.26 -5.78
C ILE A 123 -21.74 4.90 -5.20
N THR A 124 -20.89 4.33 -4.33
CA THR A 124 -21.13 3.00 -3.77
C THR A 124 -22.31 2.99 -2.81
N SER A 125 -22.51 4.05 -2.00
CA SER A 125 -23.59 4.14 -1.02
C SER A 125 -24.97 4.34 -1.65
N LEU A 126 -25.07 4.73 -2.93
CA LEU A 126 -26.35 4.69 -3.67
C LEU A 126 -26.93 3.28 -3.76
N TRP A 127 -26.06 2.26 -3.76
CA TRP A 127 -26.44 0.86 -3.96
C TRP A 127 -26.28 0.05 -2.67
N ALA A 128 -25.16 0.21 -1.98
CA ALA A 128 -24.75 -0.56 -0.82
C ALA A 128 -24.08 0.35 0.23
N PRO A 129 -24.87 1.09 1.03
CA PRO A 129 -24.29 1.91 2.09
C PRO A 129 -23.54 1.06 3.10
N MET A 130 -22.34 1.51 3.49
CA MET A 130 -21.56 0.82 4.52
C MET A 130 -22.27 0.93 5.87
N PRO A 131 -22.32 -0.16 6.64
CA PRO A 131 -22.85 -0.11 8.00
C PRO A 131 -22.01 0.86 8.87
N ALA A 132 -22.65 1.56 9.79
CA ALA A 132 -21.95 2.43 10.71
C ALA A 132 -20.90 1.62 11.50
N GLN A 133 -19.64 2.03 11.40
CA GLN A 133 -18.59 1.44 12.21
C GLN A 133 -18.54 2.14 13.57
N SER A 134 -18.81 1.40 14.63
CA SER A 134 -18.68 1.91 15.99
C SER A 134 -17.20 2.00 16.37
N THR A 135 -16.56 3.11 16.01
CA THR A 135 -15.24 3.44 16.54
C THR A 135 -15.44 4.16 17.87
N PRO A 136 -14.84 3.71 18.98
CA PRO A 136 -14.95 4.42 20.24
C PRO A 136 -14.42 5.85 20.12
N ALA A 137 -15.04 6.76 20.89
CA ALA A 137 -14.57 8.14 20.95
C ALA A 137 -13.15 8.23 21.53
N ALA A 138 -12.37 9.19 21.04
CA ALA A 138 -11.06 9.53 21.60
C ALA A 138 -11.24 10.42 22.84
N VAL A 139 -11.60 9.84 23.97
CA VAL A 139 -11.95 10.57 25.22
C VAL A 139 -10.69 11.09 25.92
N THR A 140 -9.66 10.27 26.00
CA THR A 140 -8.43 10.60 26.73
C THR A 140 -7.28 10.98 25.78
N LEU A 141 -6.26 11.66 26.33
CA LEU A 141 -5.01 11.87 25.59
C LEU A 141 -4.36 10.54 25.19
N TRP A 142 -4.48 9.52 26.03
CA TRP A 142 -3.97 8.19 25.74
C TRP A 142 -4.67 7.55 24.53
N ASP A 143 -5.99 7.70 24.41
CA ASP A 143 -6.72 7.25 23.21
C ASP A 143 -6.17 7.87 21.94
N LYS A 144 -5.95 9.19 21.94
CA LYS A 144 -5.41 9.93 20.80
C LYS A 144 -3.99 9.50 20.45
N LEU A 145 -3.12 9.36 21.45
CA LEU A 145 -1.74 8.94 21.25
C LEU A 145 -1.64 7.50 20.74
N ALA A 146 -2.39 6.56 21.34
CA ALA A 146 -2.39 5.16 20.90
C ALA A 146 -2.91 5.03 19.46
N TYR A 147 -3.96 5.77 19.11
CA TYR A 147 -4.50 5.80 17.76
C TYR A 147 -3.49 6.37 16.77
N LEU A 148 -2.86 7.52 17.06
CA LEU A 148 -1.83 8.10 16.20
C LEU A 148 -0.62 7.17 16.02
N LEU A 149 -0.13 6.55 17.09
CA LEU A 149 0.96 5.58 17.01
C LEU A 149 0.60 4.38 16.13
N SER A 150 -0.63 3.88 16.24
CA SER A 150 -1.10 2.76 15.42
C SER A 150 -1.22 3.13 13.94
N VAL A 151 -2.04 4.15 13.61
CA VAL A 151 -2.42 4.43 12.22
C VAL A 151 -1.45 5.34 11.48
N MET A 152 -0.71 6.20 12.19
CA MET A 152 0.23 7.14 11.58
C MET A 152 1.66 6.58 11.53
N VAL A 153 2.05 5.70 12.46
CA VAL A 153 3.43 5.24 12.57
C VAL A 153 3.56 3.75 12.30
N ALA A 154 2.91 2.89 13.10
CA ALA A 154 3.12 1.45 13.04
C ALA A 154 2.63 0.86 11.70
N ALA A 155 1.37 1.11 11.33
CA ALA A 155 0.80 0.60 10.09
C ALA A 155 1.57 1.11 8.85
N PRO A 156 1.82 2.43 8.64
CA PRO A 156 2.58 2.89 7.49
C PRO A 156 3.97 2.29 7.36
N ILE A 157 4.72 2.14 8.45
CA ILE A 157 6.05 1.55 8.38
C ILE A 157 5.99 0.09 7.93
N LEU A 158 5.12 -0.71 8.56
CA LEU A 158 4.98 -2.13 8.22
C LEU A 158 4.45 -2.33 6.81
N GLU A 159 3.41 -1.59 6.43
CA GLU A 159 2.83 -1.69 5.09
C GLU A 159 3.82 -1.29 4.00
N GLU A 160 4.58 -0.19 4.18
CA GLU A 160 5.57 0.21 3.18
C GLU A 160 6.70 -0.82 3.05
N LEU A 161 7.19 -1.39 4.16
CA LEU A 161 8.18 -2.46 4.12
C LEU A 161 7.68 -3.68 3.34
N LEU A 162 6.42 -4.07 3.51
CA LEU A 162 5.83 -5.19 2.77
C LEU A 162 5.60 -4.84 1.30
N PHE A 163 4.90 -3.73 1.04
CA PHE A 163 4.43 -3.41 -0.31
C PHE A 163 5.52 -2.83 -1.20
N ARG A 164 6.27 -1.82 -0.73
CA ARG A 164 7.30 -1.13 -1.53
C ARG A 164 8.66 -1.77 -1.39
N GLY A 165 8.95 -2.26 -0.19
CA GLY A 165 10.18 -3.02 0.05
C GLY A 165 10.15 -4.37 -0.65
N ALA A 166 9.23 -5.26 -0.25
CA ALA A 166 9.26 -6.64 -0.71
C ALA A 166 8.47 -6.89 -2.00
N PHE A 167 7.15 -6.60 -2.01
CA PHE A 167 6.29 -7.02 -3.12
C PHE A 167 6.61 -6.27 -4.41
N GLN A 168 6.67 -4.94 -4.39
CA GLN A 168 7.02 -4.18 -5.58
C GLN A 168 8.38 -4.60 -6.12
N ARG A 169 9.39 -4.78 -5.25
CA ARG A 169 10.72 -5.19 -5.64
C ARG A 169 10.73 -6.53 -6.37
N GLY A 170 10.00 -7.52 -5.85
CA GLY A 170 9.88 -8.83 -6.47
C GLY A 170 9.15 -8.83 -7.82
N LEU A 171 8.21 -7.88 -8.01
CA LEU A 171 7.47 -7.73 -9.27
C LEU A 171 8.26 -6.99 -10.36
N GLU A 172 9.34 -6.28 -10.04
CA GLU A 172 10.09 -5.45 -11.00
C GLU A 172 10.77 -6.24 -12.11
N SER A 173 11.05 -7.53 -11.90
CA SER A 173 11.51 -8.42 -12.98
C SER A 173 10.53 -8.53 -14.15
N ARG A 174 9.26 -8.16 -13.97
CA ARG A 174 8.23 -8.10 -15.02
C ARG A 174 8.04 -6.71 -15.62
N GLY A 175 8.84 -5.74 -15.20
CA GLY A 175 8.87 -4.39 -15.73
C GLY A 175 8.26 -3.34 -14.78
N LYS A 176 8.64 -2.09 -15.06
CA LYS A 176 8.31 -0.93 -14.24
C LYS A 176 6.81 -0.79 -13.97
N TRP A 177 6.03 -0.66 -15.03
CA TRP A 177 4.60 -0.36 -14.89
C TRP A 177 3.81 -1.53 -14.32
N PHE A 178 4.22 -2.77 -14.64
CA PHE A 178 3.64 -3.95 -14.05
C PHE A 178 3.82 -3.94 -12.52
N SER A 179 5.03 -3.70 -12.03
CA SER A 179 5.31 -3.68 -10.59
C SER A 179 4.56 -2.55 -9.87
N ILE A 180 4.53 -1.35 -10.46
CA ILE A 180 3.86 -0.18 -9.89
C ILE A 180 2.34 -0.40 -9.79
N ILE A 181 1.71 -0.82 -10.90
CA ILE A 181 0.26 -1.00 -10.97
C ILE A 181 -0.19 -2.16 -10.09
N VAL A 182 0.48 -3.31 -10.17
CA VAL A 182 0.09 -4.51 -9.42
C VAL A 182 0.30 -4.32 -7.92
N ALA A 183 1.45 -3.80 -7.48
CA ALA A 183 1.69 -3.56 -6.06
C ALA A 183 0.76 -2.46 -5.51
N GLY A 184 0.49 -1.40 -6.29
CA GLY A 184 -0.44 -0.35 -5.90
C GLY A 184 -1.89 -0.83 -5.81
N ALA A 185 -2.34 -1.65 -6.76
CA ALA A 185 -3.66 -2.25 -6.74
C ALA A 185 -3.81 -3.22 -5.56
N PHE A 186 -2.78 -4.04 -5.30
CA PHE A 186 -2.80 -4.95 -4.16
C PHE A 186 -2.85 -4.20 -2.82
N PHE A 187 -2.10 -3.11 -2.70
CA PHE A 187 -2.16 -2.23 -1.53
C PHE A 187 -3.58 -1.69 -1.28
N GLY A 188 -4.25 -1.19 -2.32
CA GLY A 188 -5.62 -0.67 -2.16
C GLY A 188 -6.64 -1.75 -1.81
N THR A 189 -6.58 -2.91 -2.47
CA THR A 189 -7.53 -4.00 -2.26
C THR A 189 -7.35 -4.72 -0.92
N MET A 190 -6.14 -4.72 -0.34
CA MET A 190 -5.91 -5.34 0.97
C MET A 190 -6.71 -4.72 2.11
N HIS A 191 -7.14 -3.47 1.96
CA HIS A 191 -8.00 -2.81 2.96
C HIS A 191 -9.43 -3.36 2.98
N MET A 192 -9.83 -4.13 1.97
CA MET A 192 -11.13 -4.84 1.88
C MET A 192 -12.35 -3.95 2.08
N THR A 193 -12.27 -2.67 1.70
CA THR A 193 -13.35 -1.67 1.82
C THR A 193 -13.70 -1.12 0.44
N TYR A 194 -14.88 -1.45 -0.07
CA TYR A 194 -15.30 -1.05 -1.43
C TYR A 194 -15.62 0.44 -1.56
N ASP A 195 -15.97 1.10 -0.46
CA ASP A 195 -16.30 2.53 -0.41
C ASP A 195 -15.09 3.48 -0.56
N SER A 196 -13.89 2.94 -0.42
CA SER A 196 -12.62 3.69 -0.48
C SER A 196 -11.51 2.97 -1.25
N VAL A 197 -11.82 1.90 -1.98
CA VAL A 197 -10.81 1.08 -2.67
C VAL A 197 -10.10 1.83 -3.79
N ILE A 198 -10.83 2.61 -4.59
CA ILE A 198 -10.26 3.34 -5.74
C ILE A 198 -9.20 4.36 -5.30
N PRO A 199 -9.49 5.28 -4.35
CA PRO A 199 -8.47 6.22 -3.86
C PRO A 199 -7.26 5.51 -3.25
N LYS A 200 -7.44 4.41 -2.51
CA LYS A 200 -6.32 3.64 -1.94
C LYS A 200 -5.44 2.99 -3.02
N ILE A 201 -6.03 2.46 -4.10
CA ILE A 201 -5.27 1.94 -5.25
C ILE A 201 -4.45 3.06 -5.89
N LEU A 202 -5.04 4.21 -6.16
CA LEU A 202 -4.34 5.33 -6.80
C LEU A 202 -3.23 5.89 -5.91
N MET A 203 -3.46 6.03 -4.61
CA MET A 203 -2.43 6.37 -3.65
C MET A 203 -1.30 5.34 -3.65
N GLY A 204 -1.64 4.05 -3.66
CA GLY A 204 -0.70 2.94 -3.76
C GLY A 204 0.19 3.03 -5.00
N ILE A 205 -0.38 3.33 -6.16
CA ILE A 205 0.34 3.51 -7.44
C ILE A 205 1.32 4.70 -7.35
N VAL A 206 0.88 5.85 -6.80
CA VAL A 206 1.75 7.03 -6.64
C VAL A 206 2.94 6.72 -5.73
N MET A 207 2.72 6.07 -4.58
CA MET A 207 3.78 5.70 -3.67
C MET A 207 4.75 4.67 -4.31
N CYS A 208 4.23 3.67 -5.04
CA CYS A 208 5.08 2.75 -5.80
C CYS A 208 5.92 3.47 -6.85
N TYR A 209 5.36 4.47 -7.54
CA TYR A 209 6.11 5.28 -8.51
C TYR A 209 7.22 6.09 -7.84
N VAL A 210 6.94 6.72 -6.68
CA VAL A 210 7.94 7.45 -5.90
C VAL A 210 9.11 6.55 -5.55
N VAL A 211 8.85 5.39 -4.94
CA VAL A 211 9.89 4.44 -4.55
C VAL A 211 10.67 3.91 -5.76
N TYR A 212 9.98 3.63 -6.87
CA TYR A 212 10.64 3.19 -8.10
C TYR A 212 11.63 4.24 -8.63
N CYS A 213 11.25 5.52 -8.62
CA CYS A 213 12.07 6.60 -9.14
C CYS A 213 13.22 7.01 -8.22
N THR A 214 13.03 6.92 -6.91
CA THR A 214 13.98 7.44 -5.91
C THR A 214 14.86 6.36 -5.27
N GLY A 215 14.41 5.10 -5.29
CA GLY A 215 15.04 4.03 -4.51
C GLY A 215 14.86 4.18 -3.00
N SER A 216 14.01 5.11 -2.54
CA SER A 216 13.84 5.43 -1.13
C SER A 216 12.44 5.08 -0.62
N ILE A 217 12.37 4.06 0.23
CA ILE A 217 11.14 3.70 0.96
C ILE A 217 10.73 4.79 1.97
N PHE A 218 11.69 5.57 2.48
CA PHE A 218 11.42 6.63 3.45
C PHE A 218 10.47 7.69 2.90
N LEU A 219 10.56 7.99 1.59
CA LEU A 219 9.67 8.96 0.96
C LEU A 219 8.22 8.45 0.88
N SER A 220 8.00 7.16 0.62
CA SER A 220 6.64 6.60 0.66
C SER A 220 6.11 6.49 2.08
N ILE A 221 6.95 6.17 3.07
CA ILE A 221 6.58 6.21 4.49
C ILE A 221 6.13 7.63 4.87
N ILE A 222 6.85 8.69 4.46
CA ILE A 222 6.46 10.08 4.72
C ILE A 222 5.09 10.38 4.10
N ILE A 223 4.86 10.03 2.84
CA ILE A 223 3.56 10.24 2.18
C ILE A 223 2.45 9.55 2.97
N HIS A 224 2.66 8.30 3.34
CA HIS A 224 1.68 7.49 4.04
C HIS A 224 1.39 8.03 5.44
N MET A 225 2.43 8.34 6.23
CA MET A 225 2.30 8.93 7.55
C MET A 225 1.55 10.27 7.52
N ILE A 226 1.84 11.14 6.56
CA ILE A 226 1.14 12.44 6.41
C ILE A 226 -0.32 12.21 6.07
N ASN A 227 -0.63 11.33 5.11
CA ASN A 227 -2.01 11.05 4.71
C ASN A 227 -2.84 10.50 5.89
N ASN A 228 -2.32 9.52 6.60
CA ASN A 228 -3.00 8.92 7.75
C ASN A 228 -3.03 9.87 8.95
N GLY A 229 -1.94 10.60 9.20
CA GLY A 229 -1.85 11.55 10.31
C GLY A 229 -2.83 12.71 10.18
N ILE A 230 -2.92 13.33 8.98
CA ILE A 230 -3.92 14.39 8.75
C ILE A 230 -5.33 13.83 8.91
N SER A 231 -5.64 12.65 8.35
CA SER A 231 -6.95 12.01 8.53
C SER A 231 -7.29 11.78 10.01
N ALA A 232 -6.34 11.25 10.79
CA ALA A 232 -6.52 10.98 12.21
C ALA A 232 -6.71 12.27 13.03
N ILE A 233 -5.93 13.30 12.76
CA ILE A 233 -6.05 14.59 13.45
C ILE A 233 -7.39 15.25 13.12
N LEU A 234 -7.80 15.25 11.86
CA LEU A 234 -9.10 15.79 11.45
C LEU A 234 -10.26 15.04 12.12
N SER A 235 -10.16 13.72 12.29
CA SER A 235 -11.19 12.93 12.98
C SER A 235 -11.36 13.34 14.46
N PHE A 236 -10.29 13.81 15.12
CA PHE A 236 -10.37 14.33 16.48
C PHE A 236 -10.95 15.74 16.56
N ILE A 237 -10.76 16.58 15.53
CA ILE A 237 -11.27 17.95 15.47
C ILE A 237 -12.77 17.97 15.14
N ILE A 238 -13.20 17.08 14.22
CA ILE A 238 -14.58 17.06 13.71
C ILE A 238 -15.50 16.26 14.65
N ASP A 239 -14.96 15.63 15.70
CA ASP A 239 -15.68 14.73 16.60
C ASP A 239 -16.56 13.71 15.86
N TYR A 240 -15.90 12.92 15.02
CA TYR A 240 -16.57 11.92 14.18
C TYR A 240 -17.32 10.85 14.98
N SER A 241 -17.04 10.75 16.29
CA SER A 241 -17.66 9.80 17.20
C SER A 241 -19.10 10.15 17.56
N SER A 242 -19.42 11.46 17.63
CA SER A 242 -20.79 11.94 17.89
C SER A 242 -21.65 11.93 16.62
N THR A 243 -21.03 11.89 15.44
CA THR A 243 -21.65 11.88 14.13
C THR A 243 -21.30 10.63 13.32
N ALA A 244 -21.09 9.48 13.96
CA ALA A 244 -21.07 8.20 13.25
C ALA A 244 -22.46 7.90 12.65
N GLN A 245 -23.03 8.90 11.98
CA GLN A 245 -24.17 8.73 11.11
C GLN A 245 -23.70 7.89 9.92
N GLN A 246 -24.29 6.75 9.81
CA GLN A 246 -24.19 5.93 8.61
C GLN A 246 -24.45 6.86 7.41
N PHE A 247 -23.49 6.93 6.49
CA PHE A 247 -23.67 7.66 5.24
C PHE A 247 -24.74 6.91 4.43
N THR A 248 -25.96 7.42 4.51
CA THR A 248 -27.15 6.76 3.99
C THR A 248 -27.26 6.91 2.47
N ARG A 249 -28.15 6.14 1.84
CA ARG A 249 -28.51 6.32 0.44
C ARG A 249 -29.06 7.74 0.16
N ALA A 250 -29.81 8.32 1.11
CA ALA A 250 -30.32 9.69 0.99
C ALA A 250 -29.18 10.72 0.99
N ASP A 251 -28.18 10.56 1.87
CA ASP A 251 -26.99 11.42 1.92
C ASP A 251 -26.17 11.31 0.62
N ALA A 252 -26.03 10.10 0.09
CA ALA A 252 -25.37 9.86 -1.18
C ALA A 252 -26.11 10.57 -2.34
N ALA A 253 -27.43 10.44 -2.40
CA ALA A 253 -28.25 11.11 -3.42
C ALA A 253 -28.15 12.64 -3.30
N ALA A 254 -28.18 13.20 -2.11
CA ALA A 254 -27.99 14.63 -1.85
C ALA A 254 -26.58 15.13 -2.20
N SER A 255 -25.59 14.26 -2.15
CA SER A 255 -24.18 14.57 -2.49
C SER A 255 -23.88 14.44 -3.99
N LEU A 256 -24.69 13.70 -4.74
CA LEU A 256 -24.47 13.38 -6.15
C LEU A 256 -24.25 14.63 -7.06
N PRO A 257 -24.97 15.75 -6.90
CA PRO A 257 -24.73 16.96 -7.70
C PRO A 257 -23.35 17.57 -7.51
N ARG A 258 -22.64 17.25 -6.42
CA ARG A 258 -21.28 17.74 -6.13
C ARG A 258 -20.18 16.87 -6.74
N VAL A 259 -20.49 15.66 -7.19
CA VAL A 259 -19.52 14.71 -7.76
C VAL A 259 -18.74 15.31 -8.94
N PRO A 260 -19.34 16.00 -9.92
CA PRO A 260 -18.57 16.61 -11.02
C PRO A 260 -17.53 17.63 -10.51
N MET A 261 -17.86 18.42 -9.48
CA MET A 261 -16.93 19.37 -8.87
C MET A 261 -15.74 18.64 -8.21
N TYR A 262 -15.98 17.56 -7.46
CA TYR A 262 -14.92 16.78 -6.85
C TYR A 262 -14.03 16.08 -7.91
N LEU A 263 -14.61 15.59 -8.99
CA LEU A 263 -13.86 15.01 -10.11
C LEU A 263 -12.99 16.06 -10.81
N LEU A 264 -13.53 17.26 -11.06
CA LEU A 264 -12.74 18.37 -11.62
C LEU A 264 -11.58 18.76 -10.69
N MET A 265 -11.86 18.91 -9.40
CA MET A 265 -10.82 19.20 -8.39
C MET A 265 -9.75 18.12 -8.38
N THR A 266 -10.13 16.85 -8.40
CA THR A 266 -9.18 15.73 -8.48
C THR A 266 -8.35 15.79 -9.76
N ALA A 267 -8.94 16.12 -10.91
CA ALA A 267 -8.23 16.25 -12.18
C ALA A 267 -7.17 17.36 -12.11
N VAL A 268 -7.53 18.54 -11.58
CA VAL A 268 -6.59 19.66 -11.40
C VAL A 268 -5.45 19.26 -10.46
N LEU A 269 -5.78 18.65 -9.31
CA LEU A 269 -4.77 18.17 -8.36
C LEU A 269 -3.85 17.11 -8.98
N THR A 270 -4.40 16.23 -9.82
CA THR A 270 -3.60 15.22 -10.55
C THR A 270 -2.55 15.88 -11.45
N LEU A 271 -2.86 16.99 -12.12
CA LEU A 271 -1.86 17.71 -12.92
C LEU A 271 -0.73 18.27 -12.05
N VAL A 272 -1.05 18.80 -10.86
CA VAL A 272 -0.05 19.26 -9.89
C VAL A 272 0.80 18.09 -9.39
N ILE A 273 0.18 16.98 -9.02
CA ILE A 273 0.85 15.76 -8.58
C ILE A 273 1.81 15.25 -9.66
N VAL A 274 1.38 15.16 -10.91
CA VAL A 274 2.24 14.77 -12.04
C VAL A 274 3.42 15.73 -12.21
N GLY A 275 3.19 17.02 -12.06
CA GLY A 275 4.25 18.05 -12.08
C GLY A 275 5.28 17.83 -10.96
N LEU A 276 4.83 17.55 -9.74
CA LEU A 276 5.69 17.26 -8.59
C LEU A 276 6.47 15.95 -8.76
N LEU A 277 5.82 14.89 -9.28
CA LEU A 277 6.50 13.63 -9.59
C LEU A 277 7.60 13.80 -10.64
N ARG A 278 7.37 14.62 -11.67
CA ARG A 278 8.39 14.97 -12.66
C ARG A 278 9.57 15.72 -12.02
N ARG A 279 9.29 16.68 -11.12
CA ARG A 279 10.32 17.41 -10.36
C ARG A 279 11.10 16.50 -9.43
N LEU A 280 10.41 15.56 -8.75
CA LEU A 280 11.05 14.57 -7.89
C LEU A 280 12.01 13.69 -8.68
N LYS A 281 11.58 13.17 -9.84
CA LYS A 281 12.43 12.40 -10.74
C LYS A 281 13.65 13.21 -11.22
N ALA A 282 13.47 14.48 -11.57
CA ALA A 282 14.57 15.37 -11.97
C ALA A 282 15.54 15.66 -10.81
N ALA A 283 15.05 15.76 -9.58
CA ALA A 283 15.90 15.96 -8.40
C ALA A 283 16.83 14.75 -8.17
N VAL A 284 16.31 13.53 -8.33
CA VAL A 284 17.12 12.30 -8.29
C VAL A 284 18.15 12.29 -9.40
N SER A 285 17.79 12.71 -10.62
CA SER A 285 18.67 12.69 -11.80
C SER A 285 19.84 13.68 -11.69
N SER A 286 19.72 14.73 -10.87
CA SER A 286 20.77 15.73 -10.65
C SER A 286 21.81 15.31 -9.59
N THR A 287 21.58 14.21 -8.87
CA THR A 287 22.50 13.71 -7.85
C THR A 287 23.40 12.65 -8.50
N GLU A 288 24.71 12.93 -8.58
CA GLU A 288 25.69 11.97 -9.15
C GLU A 288 25.58 10.61 -8.44
N GLY A 289 25.42 9.54 -9.20
CA GLY A 289 25.28 8.17 -8.67
C GLY A 289 24.02 7.41 -9.06
N ILE A 290 23.17 7.95 -9.94
CA ILE A 290 21.90 7.36 -10.37
C ILE A 290 22.04 6.02 -11.09
N SER A 291 23.16 5.77 -11.76
CA SER A 291 23.37 4.49 -12.45
C SER A 291 23.35 3.30 -11.48
N ASN A 292 23.64 3.54 -10.19
CA ASN A 292 23.61 2.53 -9.13
C ASN A 292 22.29 2.48 -8.34
N ARG A 293 21.47 3.55 -8.38
CA ARG A 293 20.12 3.58 -7.77
C ARG A 293 19.05 3.01 -8.70
N ALA A 294 19.21 3.23 -10.01
CA ALA A 294 18.38 2.56 -10.99
C ALA A 294 18.71 1.08 -10.95
N CYS A 295 17.78 0.34 -10.39
CA CYS A 295 17.68 -1.08 -10.38
C CYS A 295 18.47 -1.75 -11.49
N SER A 296 19.48 -2.53 -11.16
CA SER A 296 19.93 -3.61 -12.01
C SER A 296 18.78 -4.60 -12.17
N LEU A 297 17.91 -4.32 -13.15
CA LEU A 297 16.83 -5.23 -13.52
C LEU A 297 17.50 -6.50 -14.00
N ARG A 298 17.50 -7.53 -13.16
CA ARG A 298 17.94 -8.84 -13.58
C ARG A 298 17.02 -9.31 -14.69
N GLN A 299 17.57 -9.57 -15.86
CA GLN A 299 16.83 -10.25 -16.95
C GLN A 299 16.37 -11.62 -16.42
N PRO A 300 15.12 -12.03 -16.67
CA PRO A 300 14.63 -13.33 -16.25
C PRO A 300 15.48 -14.44 -16.90
N GLU A 301 15.88 -15.43 -16.10
CA GLU A 301 16.58 -16.62 -16.58
C GLU A 301 15.65 -17.46 -17.49
N PRO A 302 16.16 -18.16 -18.51
CA PRO A 302 15.33 -18.93 -19.45
C PRO A 302 14.38 -19.95 -18.81
N GLY A 303 14.68 -20.46 -17.60
CA GLY A 303 13.81 -21.37 -16.84
C GLY A 303 12.74 -20.70 -16.00
N GLU A 304 12.72 -19.37 -15.88
CA GLU A 304 11.74 -18.64 -15.06
C GLU A 304 10.34 -18.51 -15.69
N VAL A 305 10.21 -18.78 -17.00
CA VAL A 305 8.92 -18.66 -17.70
C VAL A 305 7.88 -19.62 -17.13
N TYR A 306 8.22 -20.91 -16.93
CA TYR A 306 7.31 -21.90 -16.35
C TYR A 306 7.00 -21.64 -14.88
N ARG A 307 7.97 -21.14 -14.11
CA ARG A 307 7.75 -20.71 -12.72
C ARG A 307 6.87 -19.45 -12.63
N GLY A 308 6.79 -18.69 -13.73
CA GLY A 308 5.93 -17.52 -13.84
C GLY A 308 4.43 -17.82 -13.77
N PHE A 309 3.97 -18.98 -14.25
CA PHE A 309 2.55 -19.36 -14.19
C PHE A 309 2.05 -19.59 -12.77
N ALA A 310 2.82 -20.29 -11.92
CA ALA A 310 2.44 -20.49 -10.52
C ALA A 310 2.35 -19.15 -9.74
N ALA A 311 3.30 -18.23 -10.01
CA ALA A 311 3.28 -16.90 -9.42
C ALA A 311 2.10 -16.05 -9.92
N LEU A 312 1.81 -16.10 -11.22
CA LEU A 312 0.66 -15.42 -11.79
C LEU A 312 -0.65 -15.98 -11.22
N PHE A 313 -0.76 -17.31 -11.11
CA PHE A 313 -1.92 -17.95 -10.51
C PHE A 313 -2.09 -17.51 -9.04
N ALA A 314 -1.04 -17.53 -8.23
CA ALA A 314 -1.08 -17.10 -6.84
C ALA A 314 -1.47 -15.61 -6.72
N LEU A 315 -0.93 -14.76 -7.60
CA LEU A 315 -1.27 -13.34 -7.65
C LEU A 315 -2.75 -13.12 -8.02
N VAL A 316 -3.23 -13.79 -9.07
CA VAL A 316 -4.64 -13.71 -9.49
C VAL A 316 -5.56 -14.23 -8.39
N LEU A 317 -5.22 -15.34 -7.75
CA LEU A 317 -5.99 -15.88 -6.63
C LEU A 317 -6.04 -14.88 -5.45
N ALA A 318 -4.92 -14.22 -5.15
CA ALA A 318 -4.85 -13.19 -4.14
C ALA A 318 -5.84 -12.03 -4.43
N PHE A 319 -5.86 -11.53 -5.67
CA PHE A 319 -6.81 -10.50 -6.07
C PHE A 319 -8.26 -11.00 -6.04
N VAL A 320 -8.52 -12.21 -6.51
CA VAL A 320 -9.87 -12.81 -6.51
C VAL A 320 -10.41 -12.92 -5.09
N ILE A 321 -9.59 -13.31 -4.12
CA ILE A 321 -10.00 -13.37 -2.70
C ILE A 321 -10.39 -11.98 -2.19
N HIS A 322 -9.55 -10.95 -2.40
CA HIS A 322 -9.84 -9.59 -1.95
C HIS A 322 -11.09 -9.00 -2.62
N VAL A 323 -11.14 -9.05 -3.94
CA VAL A 323 -12.27 -8.51 -4.72
C VAL A 323 -13.54 -9.30 -4.42
N GLY A 324 -13.45 -10.63 -4.30
CA GLY A 324 -14.57 -11.49 -3.92
C GLY A 324 -15.14 -11.16 -2.55
N TYR A 325 -14.28 -10.91 -1.55
CA TYR A 325 -14.71 -10.48 -0.23
C TYR A 325 -15.43 -9.11 -0.27
N MET A 326 -14.86 -8.11 -0.98
CA MET A 326 -15.51 -6.82 -1.16
C MET A 326 -16.85 -6.93 -1.92
N ALA A 327 -16.93 -7.79 -2.93
CA ALA A 327 -18.16 -8.04 -3.66
C ALA A 327 -19.24 -8.66 -2.77
N LEU A 328 -18.89 -9.63 -1.93
CA LEU A 328 -19.80 -10.22 -0.95
C LEU A 328 -20.31 -9.20 0.06
N GLN A 329 -19.43 -8.34 0.58
CA GLN A 329 -19.83 -7.23 1.47
C GLN A 329 -20.80 -6.28 0.74
N PHE A 330 -20.48 -5.90 -0.51
CA PHE A 330 -21.32 -5.02 -1.30
C PHE A 330 -22.71 -5.62 -1.51
N ILE A 331 -22.79 -6.88 -1.92
CA ILE A 331 -24.07 -7.59 -2.13
C ILE A 331 -24.86 -7.69 -0.84
N SER A 332 -24.21 -8.06 0.28
CA SER A 332 -24.85 -8.16 1.59
C SER A 332 -25.43 -6.82 2.04
N ASN A 333 -24.67 -5.73 1.91
CA ASN A 333 -25.11 -4.40 2.31
C ASN A 333 -26.20 -3.84 1.36
N ALA A 334 -26.12 -4.14 0.06
CA ALA A 334 -27.16 -3.78 -0.90
C ALA A 334 -28.48 -4.50 -0.58
N ALA A 335 -28.44 -5.79 -0.24
CA ALA A 335 -29.62 -6.56 0.14
C ALA A 335 -30.25 -6.05 1.45
N ALA A 336 -29.43 -5.65 2.42
CA ALA A 336 -29.91 -5.09 3.68
C ALA A 336 -30.53 -3.67 3.54
N ALA A 337 -30.28 -2.97 2.42
CA ALA A 337 -30.76 -1.62 2.13
C ALA A 337 -32.05 -1.62 1.29
N LEU A 338 -32.51 -2.79 0.83
CA LEU A 338 -33.80 -3.00 0.15
C LEU A 338 -34.92 -3.31 1.15
#